data_76b440d3b371576ef057d27b5f1a65a2
#
_entry.id   76b440d3b371576ef057d27b5f1a65a2
#
_cell.length_a   1.000
_cell.length_b   1.000
_cell.length_c   1.000
_cell.angle_alpha   90.00
_cell.angle_beta   90.00
_cell.angle_gamma   90.00
#
_symmetry.space_group_name_H-M   'P 1'
#
loop_
_entity.id
_entity.type
_entity.pdbx_description
1 polymer ?
#
loop_
_entity_poly.entity_id
_entity_poly.type
_entity_poly.pdbx_seq_one_letter_code
_entity_poly.pdbx_strand_id
1 'polypeptide(L)'
;MVKENSEKGKKMTINDVAEQLGVSISTVSRAISGKGRIGSETRRKVMEFIEEHDYHPNSSAKSLAQAKTENIALLIPEVKTLVAQPFFYMCMCGVNEVAQARGYDMFVVTTNGQDTARLKRLLDNDKVDGVILGNTHRDDVFARFLKSRGCPFVAIGSMDDDSVIQVDHDNMGACRDLTAILLSRRMRRIAYMGQADDLIVNEERYRGYLQAHRDIGTDVDMDLVYRDNLTETIVRKNTDELVRRRVDCILCQDDSICNIVLQELYSQNVRIPEEMRVASCHNSKTLDSYPVTVTSLKFDNTEIGRVACDVLIDMLEGRQVEGRTLLDYEVVLKESTK
;
A
#
# COMPACT_ATOMS: atom_id res chain seq x y z
N MET A 1 29.52 -49.48 27.68
CA MET A 1 29.21 -48.06 27.66
C MET A 1 29.73 -47.47 26.35
N VAL A 2 28.87 -47.49 25.35
CA VAL A 2 29.14 -46.94 24.01
C VAL A 2 28.75 -45.48 24.07
N LYS A 3 29.70 -44.60 23.79
CA LYS A 3 29.41 -43.13 23.61
C LYS A 3 28.73 -42.96 22.26
N GLU A 4 27.42 -42.77 22.26
CA GLU A 4 26.72 -42.13 21.13
C GLU A 4 27.12 -40.67 21.08
N ASN A 5 27.98 -40.35 20.14
CA ASN A 5 28.25 -39.00 19.74
C ASN A 5 27.07 -38.51 18.90
N SER A 6 26.25 -37.64 19.44
CA SER A 6 25.21 -36.89 18.68
C SER A 6 25.92 -35.91 17.77
N GLU A 7 26.22 -36.28 16.54
CA GLU A 7 26.48 -35.38 15.44
C GLU A 7 25.16 -34.65 15.13
N LYS A 8 24.93 -33.51 15.76
CA LYS A 8 23.94 -32.52 15.28
C LYS A 8 24.34 -32.12 13.87
N GLY A 9 23.53 -32.53 12.88
CA GLY A 9 23.79 -32.46 11.46
C GLY A 9 24.38 -31.17 11.00
N LYS A 10 25.62 -31.21 10.55
CA LYS A 10 26.28 -30.11 9.82
C LYS A 10 25.54 -29.94 8.50
N LYS A 11 24.91 -28.79 8.32
CA LYS A 11 24.15 -28.48 7.09
C LYS A 11 25.12 -28.55 5.90
N MET A 12 24.80 -29.37 4.89
CA MET A 12 25.62 -29.55 3.71
C MET A 12 25.89 -28.18 3.05
N THR A 13 27.11 -27.93 2.60
CA THR A 13 27.54 -26.70 1.93
C THR A 13 27.76 -26.94 0.45
N ILE A 14 27.87 -25.89 -0.35
CA ILE A 14 28.21 -25.99 -1.79
C ILE A 14 29.58 -26.63 -2.00
N ASN A 15 30.49 -26.50 -1.04
CA ASN A 15 31.79 -27.15 -1.07
C ASN A 15 31.65 -28.67 -0.94
N ASP A 16 30.80 -29.13 -0.02
CA ASP A 16 30.55 -30.58 0.20
C ASP A 16 29.93 -31.20 -1.06
N VAL A 17 28.97 -30.49 -1.70
CA VAL A 17 28.36 -30.91 -2.98
C VAL A 17 29.42 -31.01 -4.09
N ALA A 18 30.28 -30.01 -4.20
CA ALA A 18 31.35 -29.98 -5.21
C ALA A 18 32.36 -31.12 -5.02
N GLU A 19 32.75 -31.37 -3.77
CA GLU A 19 33.67 -32.42 -3.41
C GLU A 19 33.10 -33.84 -3.68
N GLN A 20 31.84 -34.08 -3.29
CA GLN A 20 31.19 -35.36 -3.51
C GLN A 20 30.94 -35.71 -4.98
N LEU A 21 30.69 -34.67 -5.79
CA LEU A 21 30.48 -34.84 -7.24
C LEU A 21 31.78 -34.75 -8.05
N GLY A 22 32.92 -34.41 -7.44
CA GLY A 22 34.19 -34.26 -8.13
C GLY A 22 34.20 -33.11 -9.14
N VAL A 23 33.45 -32.05 -8.88
CA VAL A 23 33.35 -30.89 -9.75
C VAL A 23 33.78 -29.61 -9.03
N SER A 24 34.01 -28.53 -9.76
CA SER A 24 34.29 -27.24 -9.11
C SER A 24 33.03 -26.61 -8.50
N ILE A 25 33.21 -25.79 -7.45
CA ILE A 25 32.14 -24.99 -6.83
C ILE A 25 31.41 -24.14 -7.88
N SER A 26 32.16 -23.56 -8.84
CA SER A 26 31.59 -22.78 -9.95
C SER A 26 30.72 -23.64 -10.88
N THR A 27 31.03 -24.93 -11.03
CA THR A 27 30.22 -25.87 -11.80
C THR A 27 28.90 -26.15 -11.10
N VAL A 28 28.92 -26.40 -9.77
CA VAL A 28 27.71 -26.58 -8.95
C VAL A 28 26.83 -25.31 -9.00
N SER A 29 27.45 -24.13 -8.78
CA SER A 29 26.75 -22.85 -8.84
C SER A 29 26.07 -22.59 -10.19
N ARG A 30 26.75 -22.91 -11.31
CA ARG A 30 26.18 -22.80 -12.66
C ARG A 30 25.06 -23.80 -12.91
N ALA A 31 25.18 -25.01 -12.38
CA ALA A 31 24.12 -26.03 -12.49
C ALA A 31 22.82 -25.56 -11.80
N ILE A 32 22.95 -25.00 -10.59
CA ILE A 32 21.85 -24.50 -9.80
C ILE A 32 21.22 -23.24 -10.41
N SER A 33 22.05 -22.25 -10.78
CA SER A 33 21.56 -20.97 -11.30
C SER A 33 21.05 -21.03 -12.74
N GLY A 34 21.35 -22.10 -13.47
CA GLY A 34 21.02 -22.20 -14.90
C GLY A 34 21.80 -21.23 -15.80
N LYS A 35 22.70 -20.40 -15.25
CA LYS A 35 23.47 -19.39 -15.97
C LYS A 35 24.87 -19.92 -16.32
N GLY A 36 25.33 -19.63 -17.54
CA GLY A 36 26.65 -20.04 -18.03
C GLY A 36 26.66 -21.39 -18.74
N ARG A 37 27.79 -21.71 -19.43
CA ARG A 37 27.96 -22.98 -20.17
C ARG A 37 28.29 -24.11 -19.19
N ILE A 38 27.44 -25.11 -19.14
CA ILE A 38 27.62 -26.38 -18.43
C ILE A 38 27.05 -27.51 -19.29
N GLY A 39 27.70 -28.66 -19.32
CA GLY A 39 27.21 -29.84 -20.04
C GLY A 39 25.88 -30.35 -19.42
N SER A 40 24.93 -30.72 -20.28
CA SER A 40 23.59 -31.17 -19.85
C SER A 40 23.68 -32.38 -18.86
N GLU A 41 24.61 -33.29 -19.06
CA GLU A 41 24.83 -34.42 -18.18
C GLU A 41 25.37 -34.02 -16.80
N THR A 42 26.33 -33.07 -16.77
CA THR A 42 26.87 -32.56 -15.50
C THR A 42 25.79 -31.82 -14.73
N ARG A 43 24.96 -31.03 -15.43
CA ARG A 43 23.82 -30.33 -14.80
C ARG A 43 22.83 -31.35 -14.20
N ARG A 44 22.49 -32.38 -14.95
CA ARG A 44 21.58 -33.44 -14.46
C ARG A 44 22.11 -34.09 -13.19
N LYS A 45 23.39 -34.51 -13.17
CA LYS A 45 24.03 -35.15 -12.00
C LYS A 45 24.01 -34.22 -10.77
N VAL A 46 24.30 -32.94 -10.95
CA VAL A 46 24.27 -31.95 -9.84
C VAL A 46 22.86 -31.80 -9.30
N MET A 47 21.85 -31.68 -10.18
CA MET A 47 20.46 -31.51 -9.74
C MET A 47 19.89 -32.74 -9.06
N GLU A 48 20.16 -33.94 -9.56
CA GLU A 48 19.80 -35.19 -8.94
C GLU A 48 20.42 -35.33 -7.53
N PHE A 49 21.71 -35.00 -7.41
CA PHE A 49 22.39 -35.05 -6.10
C PHE A 49 21.78 -34.04 -5.09
N ILE A 50 21.43 -32.84 -5.52
CA ILE A 50 20.82 -31.82 -4.71
C ILE A 50 19.46 -32.29 -4.21
N GLU A 51 18.66 -32.93 -5.06
CA GLU A 51 17.34 -33.46 -4.73
C GLU A 51 17.43 -34.64 -3.77
N GLU A 52 18.35 -35.60 -4.01
CA GLU A 52 18.57 -36.76 -3.15
C GLU A 52 19.03 -36.40 -1.74
N HIS A 53 19.80 -35.31 -1.59
CA HIS A 53 20.38 -34.91 -0.30
C HIS A 53 19.66 -33.73 0.36
N ASP A 54 18.52 -33.30 -0.19
CA ASP A 54 17.76 -32.12 0.29
C ASP A 54 18.66 -30.87 0.50
N TYR A 55 19.61 -30.69 -0.45
CA TYR A 55 20.55 -29.60 -0.36
C TYR A 55 19.90 -28.31 -0.84
N HIS A 56 19.72 -27.36 0.09
CA HIS A 56 19.28 -26.00 -0.24
C HIS A 56 20.47 -25.04 -0.27
N PRO A 57 20.72 -24.37 -1.42
CA PRO A 57 21.75 -23.33 -1.51
C PRO A 57 21.59 -22.29 -0.41
N ASN A 58 22.69 -21.93 0.23
CA ASN A 58 22.66 -20.87 1.23
C ASN A 58 22.34 -19.52 0.55
N SER A 59 21.15 -18.97 0.82
CA SER A 59 20.70 -17.70 0.26
C SER A 59 21.69 -16.55 0.56
N SER A 60 22.29 -16.55 1.75
CA SER A 60 23.28 -15.53 2.12
C SER A 60 24.54 -15.60 1.27
N ALA A 61 25.02 -16.82 0.92
CA ALA A 61 26.18 -16.98 0.02
C ALA A 61 25.83 -16.60 -1.42
N LYS A 62 24.60 -16.85 -1.88
CA LYS A 62 24.09 -16.43 -3.19
C LYS A 62 23.99 -14.90 -3.25
N SER A 63 23.44 -14.27 -2.22
CA SER A 63 23.29 -12.82 -2.11
C SER A 63 24.64 -12.11 -2.14
N LEU A 64 25.65 -12.64 -1.42
CA LEU A 64 27.01 -12.09 -1.42
C LEU A 64 27.68 -12.18 -2.79
N ALA A 65 27.44 -13.27 -3.52
CA ALA A 65 28.02 -13.48 -4.85
C ALA A 65 27.32 -12.65 -5.96
N GLN A 66 26.06 -12.31 -5.76
CA GLN A 66 25.24 -11.58 -6.74
C GLN A 66 25.03 -10.10 -6.39
N ALA A 67 25.45 -9.65 -5.20
CA ALA A 67 25.14 -8.34 -4.62
C ALA A 67 23.63 -8.02 -4.67
N LYS A 68 22.79 -9.05 -4.51
CA LYS A 68 21.34 -8.97 -4.60
C LYS A 68 20.72 -9.92 -3.58
N THR A 69 19.78 -9.44 -2.79
CA THR A 69 19.17 -10.23 -1.71
C THR A 69 17.88 -10.95 -2.14
N GLU A 70 17.27 -10.49 -3.23
CA GLU A 70 15.94 -10.91 -3.67
C GLU A 70 14.87 -10.63 -2.58
N ASN A 71 15.09 -9.58 -1.77
CA ASN A 71 14.16 -9.12 -0.75
C ASN A 71 13.77 -7.68 -0.99
N ILE A 72 12.53 -7.34 -0.71
CA ILE A 72 12.00 -5.97 -0.69
C ILE A 72 11.39 -5.63 0.66
N ALA A 73 11.30 -4.36 1.00
CA ALA A 73 10.58 -3.91 2.19
C ALA A 73 9.32 -3.13 1.81
N LEU A 74 8.21 -3.42 2.49
CA LEU A 74 7.00 -2.61 2.46
C LEU A 74 6.88 -1.85 3.78
N LEU A 75 6.93 -0.52 3.71
CA LEU A 75 6.71 0.37 4.85
C LEU A 75 5.23 0.70 4.96
N ILE A 76 4.63 0.44 6.11
CA ILE A 76 3.22 0.72 6.40
C ILE A 76 3.08 1.35 7.79
N PRO A 77 1.99 2.09 8.06
CA PRO A 77 1.72 2.63 9.39
C PRO A 77 1.57 1.54 10.45
N GLU A 78 1.60 1.94 11.71
CA GLU A 78 1.46 1.04 12.87
C GLU A 78 0.19 0.17 12.84
N VAL A 79 0.25 -0.97 13.54
CA VAL A 79 -0.81 -2.01 13.60
C VAL A 79 -2.20 -1.46 13.90
N LYS A 80 -2.34 -0.44 14.76
CA LYS A 80 -3.64 0.19 15.06
C LYS A 80 -4.29 0.79 13.81
N THR A 81 -3.48 1.41 12.95
CA THR A 81 -3.94 1.99 11.67
C THR A 81 -4.31 0.90 10.68
N LEU A 82 -3.59 -0.22 10.64
CA LEU A 82 -3.91 -1.35 9.76
C LEU A 82 -5.29 -1.95 10.02
N VAL A 83 -5.68 -2.04 11.29
CA VAL A 83 -7.03 -2.53 11.66
C VAL A 83 -8.11 -1.53 11.28
N ALA A 84 -7.85 -0.23 11.48
CA ALA A 84 -8.78 0.83 11.16
C ALA A 84 -8.90 1.11 9.66
N GLN A 85 -7.84 0.86 8.89
CA GLN A 85 -7.77 1.15 7.46
C GLN A 85 -7.38 -0.11 6.67
N PRO A 86 -8.35 -0.91 6.21
CA PRO A 86 -8.13 -2.14 5.44
C PRO A 86 -7.32 -1.96 4.14
N PHE A 87 -7.20 -0.72 3.66
CA PHE A 87 -6.36 -0.35 2.52
C PHE A 87 -4.96 -0.95 2.60
N PHE A 88 -4.25 -0.74 3.72
CA PHE A 88 -2.87 -1.21 3.88
C PHE A 88 -2.75 -2.73 3.83
N TYR A 89 -3.74 -3.45 4.40
CA TYR A 89 -3.77 -4.91 4.34
C TYR A 89 -3.96 -5.42 2.91
N MET A 90 -4.90 -4.84 2.16
CA MET A 90 -5.16 -5.23 0.76
C MET A 90 -3.95 -4.92 -0.14
N CYS A 91 -3.35 -3.75 0.04
CA CYS A 91 -2.12 -3.36 -0.64
C CYS A 91 -0.98 -4.34 -0.35
N MET A 92 -0.76 -4.72 0.93
CA MET A 92 0.23 -5.71 1.34
C MET A 92 0.00 -7.07 0.65
N CYS A 93 -1.26 -7.50 0.51
CA CYS A 93 -1.58 -8.74 -0.20
C CYS A 93 -1.15 -8.65 -1.67
N GLY A 94 -1.41 -7.53 -2.35
CA GLY A 94 -1.00 -7.31 -3.74
C GLY A 94 0.52 -7.30 -3.91
N VAL A 95 1.23 -6.61 -3.03
CA VAL A 95 2.71 -6.60 -3.02
C VAL A 95 3.26 -8.01 -2.84
N ASN A 96 2.72 -8.78 -1.88
CA ASN A 96 3.19 -10.13 -1.61
C ASN A 96 2.94 -11.10 -2.78
N GLU A 97 1.80 -10.97 -3.45
CA GLU A 97 1.46 -11.80 -4.61
C GLU A 97 2.50 -11.64 -5.73
N VAL A 98 2.84 -10.40 -6.08
CA VAL A 98 3.81 -10.11 -7.15
C VAL A 98 5.23 -10.45 -6.69
N ALA A 99 5.62 -10.11 -5.46
CA ALA A 99 6.93 -10.45 -4.93
C ALA A 99 7.19 -11.96 -5.04
N GLN A 100 6.26 -12.79 -4.57
CA GLN A 100 6.38 -14.25 -4.69
C GLN A 100 6.45 -14.73 -6.14
N ALA A 101 5.62 -14.20 -7.03
CA ALA A 101 5.62 -14.58 -8.44
C ALA A 101 6.95 -14.21 -9.15
N ARG A 102 7.61 -13.15 -8.69
CA ARG A 102 8.87 -12.64 -9.22
C ARG A 102 10.11 -13.17 -8.47
N GLY A 103 9.92 -14.05 -7.47
CA GLY A 103 11.01 -14.69 -6.70
C GLY A 103 11.64 -13.78 -5.64
N TYR A 104 10.89 -12.81 -5.13
CA TYR A 104 11.30 -11.94 -4.03
C TYR A 104 10.57 -12.28 -2.73
N ASP A 105 11.26 -12.16 -1.61
CA ASP A 105 10.66 -12.15 -0.28
C ASP A 105 10.34 -10.73 0.17
N MET A 106 9.28 -10.55 0.99
CA MET A 106 8.84 -9.26 1.47
C MET A 106 9.02 -9.11 2.98
N PHE A 107 9.69 -8.04 3.41
CA PHE A 107 9.72 -7.59 4.79
C PHE A 107 8.65 -6.53 5.03
N VAL A 108 7.77 -6.73 6.00
CA VAL A 108 6.85 -5.68 6.46
C VAL A 108 7.51 -4.87 7.56
N VAL A 109 7.62 -3.56 7.35
CA VAL A 109 8.20 -2.61 8.29
C VAL A 109 7.12 -1.64 8.74
N THR A 110 6.70 -1.75 9.98
CA THR A 110 5.75 -0.80 10.56
C THR A 110 6.47 0.45 11.04
N THR A 111 5.93 1.61 10.73
CA THR A 111 6.49 2.92 11.10
C THR A 111 5.57 3.65 12.07
N ASN A 112 6.15 4.35 13.05
CA ASN A 112 5.44 5.27 13.89
C ASN A 112 6.04 6.69 13.73
N GLY A 113 5.35 7.54 12.98
CA GLY A 113 5.83 8.88 12.69
C GLY A 113 7.10 8.88 11.83
N GLN A 114 8.18 9.54 12.29
CA GLN A 114 9.37 9.84 11.49
C GLN A 114 10.61 8.99 11.84
N ASP A 115 10.45 7.90 12.58
CA ASP A 115 11.58 7.06 13.00
C ASP A 115 12.05 6.12 11.88
N THR A 116 13.21 6.41 11.32
CA THR A 116 13.86 5.61 10.27
C THR A 116 14.73 4.46 10.79
N ALA A 117 14.86 4.26 12.10
CA ALA A 117 15.84 3.32 12.68
C ALA A 117 15.68 1.87 12.20
N ARG A 118 14.44 1.40 12.04
CA ARG A 118 14.16 0.05 11.52
C ARG A 118 14.58 -0.10 10.06
N LEU A 119 14.22 0.87 9.22
CA LEU A 119 14.59 0.91 7.81
C LEU A 119 16.12 1.03 7.67
N LYS A 120 16.75 1.92 8.44
CA LYS A 120 18.20 2.07 8.48
C LYS A 120 18.90 0.75 8.78
N ARG A 121 18.42 -0.01 9.78
CA ARG A 121 19.01 -1.32 10.11
C ARG A 121 18.89 -2.34 8.98
N LEU A 122 17.80 -2.34 8.21
CA LEU A 122 17.67 -3.23 7.06
C LEU A 122 18.66 -2.88 5.95
N LEU A 123 18.81 -1.59 5.65
CA LEU A 123 19.73 -1.11 4.61
C LEU A 123 21.20 -1.26 5.02
N ASP A 124 21.55 -0.93 6.27
CA ASP A 124 22.93 -1.06 6.77
C ASP A 124 23.43 -2.52 6.82
N ASN A 125 22.52 -3.49 6.82
CA ASN A 125 22.84 -4.92 6.82
C ASN A 125 22.56 -5.60 5.47
N ASP A 126 22.37 -4.83 4.40
CA ASP A 126 22.08 -5.33 3.05
C ASP A 126 20.97 -6.42 3.08
N LYS A 127 19.84 -6.14 3.75
CA LYS A 127 18.75 -7.12 3.90
C LYS A 127 17.69 -6.99 2.81
N VAL A 128 17.61 -5.85 2.14
CA VAL A 128 16.61 -5.57 1.10
C VAL A 128 17.25 -4.82 -0.07
N ASP A 129 16.79 -5.12 -1.28
CA ASP A 129 17.24 -4.51 -2.51
C ASP A 129 16.49 -3.22 -2.85
N GLY A 130 15.26 -3.09 -2.36
CA GLY A 130 14.40 -1.94 -2.60
C GLY A 130 13.26 -1.83 -1.60
N VAL A 131 12.54 -0.71 -1.67
CA VAL A 131 11.51 -0.35 -0.69
C VAL A 131 10.23 0.15 -1.37
N ILE A 132 9.07 -0.24 -0.85
CA ILE A 132 7.78 0.35 -1.19
C ILE A 132 7.33 1.19 0.01
N LEU A 133 7.08 2.49 -0.20
CA LEU A 133 6.43 3.35 0.79
C LEU A 133 4.92 3.19 0.67
N GLY A 134 4.25 2.66 1.69
CA GLY A 134 2.83 2.34 1.66
C GLY A 134 1.89 3.53 1.82
N ASN A 135 2.41 4.70 2.16
CA ASN A 135 1.72 6.00 2.15
C ASN A 135 2.73 7.12 1.98
N THR A 136 2.25 8.29 1.62
CA THR A 136 3.09 9.45 1.32
C THR A 136 2.69 10.67 2.14
N HIS A 137 3.71 11.36 2.64
CA HIS A 137 3.56 12.62 3.36
C HIS A 137 4.16 13.77 2.55
N ARG A 138 3.70 15.01 2.80
CA ARG A 138 4.18 16.20 2.06
C ARG A 138 5.69 16.40 2.20
N ASP A 139 6.24 16.18 3.38
CA ASP A 139 7.67 16.23 3.66
C ASP A 139 8.15 14.87 4.19
N ASP A 140 8.13 13.87 3.31
CA ASP A 140 8.34 12.48 3.68
C ASP A 140 9.78 12.20 4.09
N VAL A 141 9.99 11.88 5.36
CA VAL A 141 11.32 11.58 5.93
C VAL A 141 11.90 10.28 5.38
N PHE A 142 11.04 9.28 5.07
CA PHE A 142 11.51 8.01 4.55
C PHE A 142 11.97 8.16 3.09
N ALA A 143 11.24 8.91 2.28
CA ALA A 143 11.63 9.21 0.90
C ALA A 143 12.97 9.95 0.86
N ARG A 144 13.15 11.00 1.70
CA ARG A 144 14.45 11.69 1.82
C ARG A 144 15.57 10.77 2.27
N PHE A 145 15.30 9.91 3.25
CA PHE A 145 16.28 8.96 3.75
C PHE A 145 16.70 7.97 2.67
N LEU A 146 15.74 7.36 1.94
CA LEU A 146 16.01 6.41 0.85
C LEU A 146 16.81 7.05 -0.28
N LYS A 147 16.46 8.28 -0.68
CA LYS A 147 17.26 9.06 -1.65
C LYS A 147 18.70 9.27 -1.19
N SER A 148 18.89 9.66 0.07
CA SER A 148 20.24 9.88 0.62
C SER A 148 21.10 8.62 0.63
N ARG A 149 20.47 7.45 0.63
CA ARG A 149 21.13 6.13 0.59
C ARG A 149 21.28 5.57 -0.82
N GLY A 150 20.72 6.21 -1.83
CA GLY A 150 20.65 5.68 -3.19
C GLY A 150 19.86 4.36 -3.29
N CYS A 151 18.94 4.10 -2.34
CA CYS A 151 18.13 2.89 -2.33
C CYS A 151 16.96 3.05 -3.31
N PRO A 152 16.76 2.11 -4.26
CA PRO A 152 15.59 2.12 -5.12
C PRO A 152 14.29 2.03 -4.31
N PHE A 153 13.31 2.87 -4.62
CA PHE A 153 12.01 2.80 -3.97
C PHE A 153 10.87 3.31 -4.85
N VAL A 154 9.68 2.84 -4.57
CA VAL A 154 8.41 3.27 -5.17
C VAL A 154 7.49 3.78 -4.06
N ALA A 155 6.81 4.88 -4.29
CA ALA A 155 5.82 5.41 -3.38
C ALA A 155 4.40 4.99 -3.82
N ILE A 156 3.61 4.45 -2.90
CA ILE A 156 2.16 4.31 -3.06
C ILE A 156 1.53 5.59 -2.53
N GLY A 157 0.94 6.35 -3.44
CA GLY A 157 0.44 7.71 -3.22
C GLY A 157 1.25 8.76 -3.97
N SER A 158 0.66 9.91 -4.18
CA SER A 158 1.30 11.06 -4.85
C SER A 158 2.32 11.74 -3.95
N MET A 159 3.35 12.33 -4.57
CA MET A 159 4.37 13.16 -3.92
C MET A 159 4.61 14.42 -4.75
N ASP A 160 4.99 15.52 -4.08
CA ASP A 160 5.38 16.78 -4.75
C ASP A 160 6.78 16.72 -5.42
N ASP A 161 7.40 15.55 -5.43
CA ASP A 161 8.76 15.29 -5.93
C ASP A 161 8.72 14.36 -7.15
N ASP A 162 8.75 14.92 -8.34
CA ASP A 162 8.69 14.22 -9.62
C ASP A 162 9.87 13.24 -9.85
N SER A 163 10.92 13.29 -9.04
CA SER A 163 12.05 12.34 -9.13
C SER A 163 11.75 11.02 -8.40
N VAL A 164 10.65 10.92 -7.68
CA VAL A 164 10.18 9.69 -7.03
C VAL A 164 9.24 8.95 -7.98
N ILE A 165 9.45 7.66 -8.11
CA ILE A 165 8.52 6.78 -8.84
C ILE A 165 7.26 6.58 -7.97
N GLN A 166 6.11 6.90 -8.54
CA GLN A 166 4.84 6.99 -7.82
C GLN A 166 3.78 6.10 -8.48
N VAL A 167 3.05 5.37 -7.66
CA VAL A 167 1.85 4.62 -8.08
C VAL A 167 0.70 5.05 -7.20
N ASP A 168 -0.36 5.60 -7.78
CA ASP A 168 -1.51 6.11 -7.03
C ASP A 168 -2.81 5.91 -7.80
N HIS A 169 -3.93 6.17 -7.16
CA HIS A 169 -5.21 6.41 -7.82
C HIS A 169 -5.38 7.91 -8.09
N ASP A 170 -6.19 8.29 -9.07
CA ASP A 170 -6.58 9.69 -9.26
C ASP A 170 -7.57 10.14 -8.18
N ASN A 171 -7.06 10.36 -6.96
CA ASN A 171 -7.86 10.75 -5.81
C ASN A 171 -8.57 12.10 -6.01
N MET A 172 -7.92 13.06 -6.70
CA MET A 172 -8.50 14.37 -6.98
C MET A 172 -9.65 14.24 -7.99
N GLY A 173 -9.43 13.56 -9.11
CA GLY A 173 -10.44 13.32 -10.14
C GLY A 173 -11.62 12.53 -9.60
N ALA A 174 -11.35 11.47 -8.82
CA ALA A 174 -12.39 10.63 -8.20
C ALA A 174 -13.31 11.44 -7.27
N CYS A 175 -12.73 12.24 -6.37
CA CYS A 175 -13.51 13.06 -5.45
C CYS A 175 -14.27 14.18 -6.18
N ARG A 176 -13.65 14.78 -7.24
CA ARG A 176 -14.33 15.75 -8.11
C ARG A 176 -15.56 15.12 -8.77
N ASP A 177 -15.42 13.96 -9.36
CA ASP A 177 -16.51 13.31 -10.09
C ASP A 177 -17.64 12.87 -9.14
N LEU A 178 -17.31 12.29 -7.97
CA LEU A 178 -18.31 11.99 -6.94
C LEU A 178 -19.07 13.24 -6.52
N THR A 179 -18.36 14.33 -6.22
CA THR A 179 -18.96 15.61 -5.80
C THR A 179 -19.83 16.21 -6.91
N ALA A 180 -19.37 16.17 -8.16
CA ALA A 180 -20.13 16.66 -9.32
C ALA A 180 -21.46 15.87 -9.50
N ILE A 181 -21.43 14.56 -9.27
CA ILE A 181 -22.64 13.74 -9.30
C ILE A 181 -23.62 14.14 -8.18
N LEU A 182 -23.13 14.36 -6.95
CA LEU A 182 -23.97 14.82 -5.84
C LEU A 182 -24.62 16.19 -6.18
N LEU A 183 -23.84 17.13 -6.70
CA LEU A 183 -24.33 18.46 -7.14
C LEU A 183 -25.37 18.35 -8.27
N SER A 184 -25.15 17.45 -9.25
CA SER A 184 -26.10 17.22 -10.34
C SER A 184 -27.45 16.67 -9.86
N ARG A 185 -27.49 16.00 -8.71
CA ARG A 185 -28.69 15.52 -8.03
C ARG A 185 -29.37 16.56 -7.14
N ARG A 186 -29.05 17.84 -7.36
CA ARG A 186 -29.60 19.00 -6.64
C ARG A 186 -29.23 19.09 -5.16
N MET A 187 -28.21 18.38 -4.71
CA MET A 187 -27.64 18.59 -3.38
C MET A 187 -26.82 19.90 -3.43
N ARG A 188 -27.27 20.95 -2.79
CA ARG A 188 -26.63 22.27 -2.83
C ARG A 188 -25.76 22.55 -1.61
N ARG A 189 -26.13 21.97 -0.47
CA ARG A 189 -25.45 22.13 0.81
C ARG A 189 -24.73 20.84 1.15
N ILE A 190 -23.62 20.58 0.47
CA ILE A 190 -22.78 19.40 0.72
C ILE A 190 -21.72 19.79 1.74
N ALA A 191 -21.77 19.17 2.92
CA ALA A 191 -20.70 19.31 3.90
C ALA A 191 -19.54 18.40 3.57
N TYR A 192 -18.32 18.88 3.66
CA TYR A 192 -17.10 18.07 3.55
C TYR A 192 -16.52 17.81 4.95
N MET A 193 -16.31 16.54 5.28
CA MET A 193 -15.72 16.13 6.56
C MET A 193 -14.45 15.31 6.30
N GLY A 194 -13.28 15.88 6.62
CA GLY A 194 -11.98 15.29 6.38
C GLY A 194 -10.89 15.89 7.26
N GLN A 195 -9.69 15.37 7.17
CA GLN A 195 -8.54 15.87 7.92
C GLN A 195 -7.68 16.81 7.07
N ALA A 196 -7.13 17.85 7.68
CA ALA A 196 -6.06 18.67 7.13
C ALA A 196 -4.76 18.26 7.81
N ASP A 197 -4.21 17.13 7.40
CA ASP A 197 -2.93 16.61 7.85
C ASP A 197 -1.86 16.74 6.74
N ASP A 198 -0.72 16.13 6.91
CA ASP A 198 0.37 16.11 5.96
C ASP A 198 0.26 15.00 4.89
N LEU A 199 -0.81 14.19 4.92
CA LEU A 199 -1.09 13.18 3.91
C LEU A 199 -1.57 13.82 2.60
N ILE A 200 -0.87 13.56 1.52
CA ILE A 200 -1.16 14.18 0.22
C ILE A 200 -2.54 13.75 -0.30
N VAL A 201 -2.91 12.48 -0.12
CA VAL A 201 -4.23 11.96 -0.51
C VAL A 201 -5.40 12.76 0.11
N ASN A 202 -5.24 13.23 1.34
CA ASN A 202 -6.26 14.00 2.03
C ASN A 202 -6.46 15.39 1.39
N GLU A 203 -5.37 16.01 0.99
CA GLU A 203 -5.41 17.28 0.26
C GLU A 203 -5.97 17.12 -1.17
N GLU A 204 -5.60 16.05 -1.88
CA GLU A 204 -6.11 15.76 -3.23
C GLU A 204 -7.63 15.58 -3.23
N ARG A 205 -8.16 14.80 -2.28
CA ARG A 205 -9.61 14.62 -2.13
C ARG A 205 -10.33 15.92 -1.84
N TYR A 206 -9.77 16.75 -0.98
CA TYR A 206 -10.34 18.07 -0.71
C TYR A 206 -10.29 19.00 -1.95
N ARG A 207 -9.19 19.01 -2.68
CA ARG A 207 -9.08 19.75 -3.94
C ARG A 207 -10.10 19.28 -4.98
N GLY A 208 -10.36 17.97 -5.06
CA GLY A 208 -11.40 17.42 -5.91
C GLY A 208 -12.79 17.94 -5.54
N TYR A 209 -13.13 17.95 -4.24
CA TYR A 209 -14.38 18.54 -3.77
C TYR A 209 -14.50 20.03 -4.16
N LEU A 210 -13.48 20.84 -3.95
CA LEU A 210 -13.47 22.25 -4.34
C LEU A 210 -13.58 22.41 -5.87
N GLN A 211 -12.90 21.56 -6.63
CA GLN A 211 -12.89 21.65 -8.10
C GLN A 211 -14.28 21.38 -8.69
N ALA A 212 -15.01 20.42 -8.17
CA ALA A 212 -16.39 20.12 -8.62
C ALA A 212 -17.33 21.31 -8.45
N HIS A 213 -17.19 22.08 -7.39
CA HIS A 213 -17.96 23.32 -7.19
C HIS A 213 -17.57 24.40 -8.19
N ARG A 214 -16.28 24.59 -8.44
CA ARG A 214 -15.77 25.55 -9.45
C ARG A 214 -16.26 25.20 -10.84
N ASP A 215 -16.27 23.92 -11.21
CA ASP A 215 -16.64 23.45 -12.54
C ASP A 215 -18.10 23.81 -12.91
N ILE A 216 -18.97 23.95 -11.92
CA ILE A 216 -20.36 24.37 -12.11
C ILE A 216 -20.63 25.85 -11.72
N GLY A 217 -19.58 26.59 -11.39
CA GLY A 217 -19.68 28.01 -11.04
C GLY A 217 -20.41 28.28 -9.72
N THR A 218 -20.28 27.38 -8.72
CA THR A 218 -20.85 27.56 -7.36
C THR A 218 -19.75 27.75 -6.35
N ASP A 219 -19.98 28.63 -5.38
CA ASP A 219 -19.08 28.80 -4.24
C ASP A 219 -19.32 27.72 -3.19
N VAL A 220 -18.25 27.28 -2.56
CA VAL A 220 -18.30 26.38 -1.40
C VAL A 220 -18.67 27.18 -0.16
N ASP A 221 -19.69 26.73 0.57
CA ASP A 221 -19.96 27.24 1.92
C ASP A 221 -18.86 26.70 2.87
N MET A 222 -17.87 27.56 3.16
CA MET A 222 -16.72 27.18 4.01
C MET A 222 -17.14 26.84 5.45
N ASP A 223 -18.31 27.27 5.91
CA ASP A 223 -18.87 26.87 7.21
C ASP A 223 -19.37 25.41 7.22
N LEU A 224 -19.40 24.76 6.06
CA LEU A 224 -19.70 23.32 5.92
C LEU A 224 -18.46 22.48 5.66
N VAL A 225 -17.26 23.05 5.76
CA VAL A 225 -15.98 22.34 5.57
C VAL A 225 -15.31 22.12 6.91
N TYR A 226 -15.30 20.86 7.33
CA TYR A 226 -14.71 20.43 8.60
C TYR A 226 -13.43 19.64 8.31
N ARG A 227 -12.28 20.28 8.56
CA ARG A 227 -10.97 19.69 8.29
C ARG A 227 -10.01 19.71 9.47
N ASP A 228 -10.41 20.26 10.61
CA ASP A 228 -9.51 20.44 11.75
C ASP A 228 -9.60 19.26 12.72
N ASN A 229 -8.47 18.59 12.90
CA ASN A 229 -8.19 17.66 14.01
C ASN A 229 -9.34 16.71 14.39
N LEU A 230 -9.86 15.96 13.40
CA LEU A 230 -11.05 15.13 13.53
C LEU A 230 -10.82 13.90 14.41
N THR A 231 -10.97 14.05 15.72
CA THR A 231 -11.17 12.93 16.62
C THR A 231 -12.59 12.39 16.50
N GLU A 232 -12.86 11.16 16.93
CA GLU A 232 -14.19 10.58 16.93
C GLU A 232 -15.23 11.51 17.61
N THR A 233 -14.88 12.09 18.76
CA THR A 233 -15.74 13.03 19.48
C THR A 233 -16.08 14.27 18.66
N ILE A 234 -15.11 14.81 17.91
CA ILE A 234 -15.29 15.99 17.06
C ILE A 234 -16.15 15.63 15.85
N VAL A 235 -15.93 14.47 15.22
CA VAL A 235 -16.76 14.00 14.10
C VAL A 235 -18.22 13.86 14.55
N ARG A 236 -18.49 13.25 15.70
CA ARG A 236 -19.86 13.14 16.25
C ARG A 236 -20.49 14.50 16.49
N LYS A 237 -19.78 15.43 17.16
CA LYS A 237 -20.26 16.80 17.40
C LYS A 237 -20.56 17.55 16.09
N ASN A 238 -19.69 17.43 15.10
CA ASN A 238 -19.89 18.08 13.80
C ASN A 238 -21.09 17.47 13.05
N THR A 239 -21.29 16.16 13.16
CA THR A 239 -22.45 15.47 12.59
C THR A 239 -23.76 16.01 13.20
N ASP A 240 -23.83 16.17 14.53
CA ASP A 240 -24.95 16.79 15.24
C ASP A 240 -25.25 18.20 14.73
N GLU A 241 -24.22 18.98 14.52
CA GLU A 241 -24.38 20.34 14.01
C GLU A 241 -24.93 20.33 12.58
N LEU A 242 -24.40 19.45 11.70
CA LEU A 242 -24.85 19.32 10.31
C LEU A 242 -26.32 18.87 10.22
N VAL A 243 -26.77 17.99 11.10
CA VAL A 243 -28.18 17.60 11.22
C VAL A 243 -29.05 18.82 11.57
N ARG A 244 -28.65 19.61 12.59
CA ARG A 244 -29.38 20.86 12.96
C ARG A 244 -29.38 21.89 11.84
N ARG A 245 -28.29 21.99 11.09
CA ARG A 245 -28.17 22.92 9.93
C ARG A 245 -28.91 22.44 8.69
N ARG A 246 -29.45 21.21 8.70
CA ARG A 246 -30.20 20.59 7.60
C ARG A 246 -29.41 20.63 6.28
N VAL A 247 -28.20 20.15 6.28
CA VAL A 247 -27.40 19.99 5.05
C VAL A 247 -27.98 18.87 4.18
N ASP A 248 -27.76 18.95 2.87
CA ASP A 248 -28.31 17.96 1.94
C ASP A 248 -27.52 16.64 1.97
N CYS A 249 -26.19 16.72 2.19
CA CYS A 249 -25.31 15.56 2.17
C CYS A 249 -24.06 15.82 3.01
N ILE A 250 -23.53 14.78 3.65
CA ILE A 250 -22.20 14.77 4.24
C ILE A 250 -21.31 13.92 3.34
N LEU A 251 -20.29 14.55 2.74
CA LEU A 251 -19.22 13.88 2.01
C LEU A 251 -18.05 13.64 2.95
N CYS A 252 -17.82 12.37 3.28
CA CYS A 252 -16.72 11.93 4.15
C CYS A 252 -15.48 11.67 3.32
N GLN A 253 -14.33 12.16 3.78
CA GLN A 253 -13.04 12.00 3.13
C GLN A 253 -12.62 10.52 3.00
N ASP A 254 -13.00 9.70 3.97
CA ASP A 254 -12.71 8.26 3.99
C ASP A 254 -13.83 7.46 4.70
N ASP A 255 -13.69 6.15 4.66
CA ASP A 255 -14.64 5.20 5.25
C ASP A 255 -14.59 5.19 6.79
N SER A 256 -13.47 5.54 7.41
CA SER A 256 -13.34 5.61 8.88
C SER A 256 -14.18 6.78 9.42
N ILE A 257 -14.06 7.95 8.83
CA ILE A 257 -14.88 9.13 9.15
C ILE A 257 -16.36 8.83 8.84
N CYS A 258 -16.63 8.24 7.68
CA CYS A 258 -17.98 7.88 7.26
C CYS A 258 -18.65 6.91 8.26
N ASN A 259 -17.91 5.93 8.77
CA ASN A 259 -18.38 5.00 9.79
C ASN A 259 -18.83 5.73 11.07
N ILE A 260 -18.07 6.72 11.56
CA ILE A 260 -18.43 7.50 12.75
C ILE A 260 -19.66 8.36 12.46
N VAL A 261 -19.73 9.01 11.28
CA VAL A 261 -20.90 9.81 10.85
C VAL A 261 -22.16 8.95 10.83
N LEU A 262 -22.10 7.76 10.23
CA LEU A 262 -23.24 6.84 10.17
C LEU A 262 -23.69 6.40 11.56
N GLN A 263 -22.76 6.00 12.43
CA GLN A 263 -23.07 5.66 13.82
C GLN A 263 -23.81 6.78 14.52
N GLU A 264 -23.37 8.02 14.35
CA GLU A 264 -23.99 9.17 14.97
C GLU A 264 -25.41 9.44 14.42
N LEU A 265 -25.58 9.40 13.10
CA LEU A 265 -26.90 9.58 12.46
C LEU A 265 -27.90 8.50 12.91
N TYR A 266 -27.45 7.23 12.96
CA TYR A 266 -28.31 6.14 13.45
C TYR A 266 -28.66 6.27 14.95
N SER A 267 -27.70 6.74 15.78
CA SER A 267 -27.96 6.96 17.21
C SER A 267 -29.07 8.00 17.47
N GLN A 268 -29.21 8.95 16.54
CA GLN A 268 -30.21 10.01 16.56
C GLN A 268 -31.51 9.65 15.81
N ASN A 269 -31.59 8.44 15.25
CA ASN A 269 -32.72 7.99 14.42
C ASN A 269 -32.93 8.86 13.15
N VAL A 270 -31.84 9.49 12.61
CA VAL A 270 -31.91 10.24 11.36
C VAL A 270 -32.04 9.27 10.19
N ARG A 271 -33.05 9.48 9.36
CA ARG A 271 -33.32 8.60 8.20
C ARG A 271 -32.38 8.95 7.05
N ILE A 272 -31.72 7.92 6.52
CA ILE A 272 -30.83 8.01 5.36
C ILE A 272 -31.50 7.24 4.21
N PRO A 273 -31.72 7.84 3.04
CA PRO A 273 -31.30 9.18 2.58
C PRO A 273 -32.29 10.32 2.81
N GLU A 274 -33.46 10.10 3.39
CA GLU A 274 -34.61 11.03 3.37
C GLU A 274 -34.32 12.34 4.12
N GLU A 275 -33.64 12.27 5.27
CA GLU A 275 -33.35 13.45 6.11
C GLU A 275 -31.90 13.88 5.98
N MET A 276 -30.99 12.93 5.72
CA MET A 276 -29.56 13.19 5.52
C MET A 276 -29.00 12.21 4.49
N ARG A 277 -28.28 12.70 3.51
CA ARG A 277 -27.52 11.87 2.59
C ARG A 277 -26.07 11.76 3.04
N VAL A 278 -25.42 10.64 2.71
CA VAL A 278 -24.04 10.39 3.08
C VAL A 278 -23.29 9.78 1.90
N ALA A 279 -22.09 10.28 1.62
CA ALA A 279 -21.19 9.70 0.65
C ALA A 279 -19.76 9.61 1.22
N SER A 280 -18.96 8.67 0.72
CA SER A 280 -17.58 8.46 1.17
C SER A 280 -16.60 8.47 0.01
N CYS A 281 -15.46 9.15 0.16
CA CYS A 281 -14.38 9.11 -0.82
C CYS A 281 -13.53 7.84 -0.74
N HIS A 282 -13.91 6.86 0.05
CA HIS A 282 -13.34 5.52 0.07
C HIS A 282 -14.38 4.50 0.48
N ASN A 283 -14.27 3.28 -0.04
CA ASN A 283 -15.17 2.17 0.28
C ASN A 283 -14.42 1.08 1.04
N SER A 284 -15.05 0.55 2.09
CA SER A 284 -14.59 -0.66 2.77
C SER A 284 -15.76 -1.54 3.18
N LYS A 285 -15.48 -2.78 3.53
CA LYS A 285 -16.50 -3.72 4.06
C LYS A 285 -17.18 -3.21 5.33
N THR A 286 -16.55 -2.29 6.05
CA THR A 286 -17.17 -1.66 7.24
C THR A 286 -18.46 -0.93 6.87
N LEU A 287 -18.47 -0.25 5.72
CA LEU A 287 -19.64 0.46 5.22
C LEU A 287 -20.76 -0.48 4.71
N ASP A 288 -20.42 -1.71 4.35
CA ASP A 288 -21.42 -2.70 3.89
C ASP A 288 -22.24 -3.30 5.05
N SER A 289 -21.85 -3.06 6.31
CA SER A 289 -22.57 -3.55 7.50
C SER A 289 -23.80 -2.71 7.89
N TYR A 290 -23.98 -1.56 7.28
CA TYR A 290 -25.12 -0.67 7.55
C TYR A 290 -26.37 -1.08 6.76
N PRO A 291 -27.59 -0.81 7.31
CA PRO A 291 -28.85 -1.11 6.64
C PRO A 291 -29.01 -0.40 5.29
N VAL A 292 -28.45 0.81 5.17
CA VAL A 292 -28.43 1.59 3.92
C VAL A 292 -27.06 1.48 3.28
N THR A 293 -27.01 1.05 2.04
CA THR A 293 -25.75 0.95 1.28
C THR A 293 -25.20 2.33 0.93
N VAL A 294 -23.89 2.54 1.18
CA VAL A 294 -23.25 3.87 1.08
C VAL A 294 -22.69 4.14 -0.29
N THR A 295 -23.09 5.25 -0.92
CA THR A 295 -22.45 5.79 -2.13
C THR A 295 -21.00 6.12 -1.84
N SER A 296 -20.07 5.62 -2.67
CA SER A 296 -18.65 5.76 -2.37
C SER A 296 -17.78 5.62 -3.62
N LEU A 297 -16.53 6.07 -3.49
CA LEU A 297 -15.47 5.75 -4.44
C LEU A 297 -14.93 4.35 -4.14
N LYS A 298 -14.76 3.58 -5.19
CA LYS A 298 -14.15 2.25 -5.11
C LYS A 298 -12.82 2.26 -5.84
N PHE A 299 -11.78 1.82 -5.15
CA PHE A 299 -10.42 1.64 -5.63
C PHE A 299 -10.02 0.18 -5.50
N ASP A 300 -9.22 -0.33 -6.44
CA ASP A 300 -8.62 -1.64 -6.28
C ASP A 300 -7.33 -1.54 -5.47
N ASN A 301 -7.49 -1.65 -4.14
CA ASN A 301 -6.40 -1.53 -3.20
C ASN A 301 -5.40 -2.71 -3.28
N THR A 302 -5.77 -3.83 -3.88
CA THR A 302 -4.86 -4.95 -4.13
C THR A 302 -4.03 -4.69 -5.38
N GLU A 303 -4.66 -4.14 -6.42
CA GLU A 303 -4.00 -3.82 -7.68
C GLU A 303 -2.92 -2.75 -7.50
N ILE A 304 -3.15 -1.71 -6.69
CA ILE A 304 -2.11 -0.71 -6.43
C ILE A 304 -0.86 -1.34 -5.81
N GLY A 305 -1.04 -2.33 -4.91
CA GLY A 305 0.07 -3.10 -4.35
C GLY A 305 0.80 -3.93 -5.39
N ARG A 306 0.08 -4.60 -6.30
CA ARG A 306 0.66 -5.37 -7.41
C ARG A 306 1.50 -4.48 -8.31
N VAL A 307 0.92 -3.38 -8.77
CA VAL A 307 1.60 -2.45 -9.69
C VAL A 307 2.83 -1.83 -9.04
N ALA A 308 2.74 -1.39 -7.78
CA ALA A 308 3.89 -0.83 -7.07
C ALA A 308 5.04 -1.84 -6.92
N CYS A 309 4.72 -3.11 -6.68
CA CYS A 309 5.71 -4.17 -6.58
C CYS A 309 6.35 -4.50 -7.93
N ASP A 310 5.56 -4.62 -8.99
CA ASP A 310 6.07 -4.84 -10.34
C ASP A 310 7.01 -3.71 -10.78
N VAL A 311 6.60 -2.46 -10.57
CA VAL A 311 7.42 -1.28 -10.88
C VAL A 311 8.73 -1.29 -10.10
N LEU A 312 8.70 -1.58 -8.79
CA LEU A 312 9.93 -1.67 -7.99
C LEU A 312 10.86 -2.77 -8.51
N ILE A 313 10.33 -3.96 -8.78
CA ILE A 313 11.16 -5.08 -9.25
C ILE A 313 11.72 -4.79 -10.65
N ASP A 314 10.95 -4.14 -11.53
CA ASP A 314 11.43 -3.72 -12.84
C ASP A 314 12.59 -2.72 -12.73
N MET A 315 12.52 -1.76 -11.79
CA MET A 315 13.65 -0.88 -11.47
C MET A 315 14.87 -1.66 -10.99
N LEU A 316 14.69 -2.64 -10.08
CA LEU A 316 15.77 -3.48 -9.56
C LEU A 316 16.40 -4.39 -10.62
N GLU A 317 15.66 -4.71 -11.67
CA GLU A 317 16.14 -5.47 -12.83
C GLU A 317 16.68 -4.58 -13.97
N GLY A 318 16.71 -3.26 -13.76
CA GLY A 318 17.25 -2.29 -14.71
C GLY A 318 16.33 -2.01 -15.91
N ARG A 319 15.02 -2.30 -15.79
CA ARG A 319 14.04 -1.95 -16.80
C ARG A 319 13.64 -0.49 -16.65
N GLN A 320 13.23 0.10 -17.77
CA GLN A 320 12.66 1.45 -17.76
C GLN A 320 11.24 1.41 -17.19
N VAL A 321 10.94 2.32 -16.26
CA VAL A 321 9.63 2.48 -15.64
C VAL A 321 9.12 3.92 -15.81
N GLU A 322 7.81 4.11 -15.73
CA GLU A 322 7.19 5.43 -15.74
C GLU A 322 7.38 6.12 -14.40
N GLY A 323 7.56 7.44 -14.41
CA GLY A 323 7.72 8.24 -13.18
C GLY A 323 6.46 8.28 -12.34
N ARG A 324 5.29 8.23 -12.98
CA ARG A 324 3.98 8.22 -12.30
C ARG A 324 2.99 7.31 -13.01
N THR A 325 2.40 6.39 -12.26
CA THR A 325 1.31 5.51 -12.72
C THR A 325 0.06 5.83 -11.94
N LEU A 326 -1.03 6.20 -12.63
CA LEU A 326 -2.34 6.42 -12.02
C LEU A 326 -3.27 5.27 -12.38
N LEU A 327 -3.91 4.69 -11.36
CA LEU A 327 -4.89 3.63 -11.49
C LEU A 327 -6.31 4.20 -11.51
N ASP A 328 -7.19 3.50 -12.18
CA ASP A 328 -8.61 3.85 -12.31
C ASP A 328 -9.37 3.76 -10.99
N TYR A 329 -10.53 4.41 -10.96
CA TYR A 329 -11.50 4.37 -9.86
C TYR A 329 -12.92 4.19 -10.41
N GLU A 330 -13.84 3.82 -9.53
CA GLU A 330 -15.26 3.70 -9.84
C GLU A 330 -16.09 4.53 -8.85
N VAL A 331 -17.02 5.35 -9.35
CA VAL A 331 -18.04 6.01 -8.51
C VAL A 331 -19.24 5.08 -8.38
N VAL A 332 -19.41 4.48 -7.21
CA VAL A 332 -20.48 3.51 -6.94
C VAL A 332 -21.65 4.20 -6.25
N LEU A 333 -22.69 4.49 -7.03
CA LEU A 333 -23.91 5.12 -6.51
C LEU A 333 -24.82 4.08 -5.86
N LYS A 334 -25.11 4.31 -4.58
CA LYS A 334 -25.91 3.41 -3.75
C LYS A 334 -27.08 4.18 -3.09
N GLU A 335 -27.75 3.54 -2.13
CA GLU A 335 -29.01 4.05 -1.54
C GLU A 335 -28.83 5.35 -0.75
N SER A 336 -27.70 5.54 -0.07
CA SER A 336 -27.47 6.69 0.82
C SER A 336 -27.53 8.07 0.13
N THR A 337 -27.57 8.11 -1.21
CA THR A 337 -27.67 9.36 -1.98
C THR A 337 -28.76 9.32 -3.06
N LYS A 338 -29.66 8.36 -3.02
CA LYS A 338 -30.81 8.27 -3.96
C LYS A 338 -31.90 9.27 -3.66
#